data_90bb542b40954550ad29d3eb200b520c
#
_entry.id   90bb542b40954550ad29d3eb200b520c
#
_cell.length_a   1.000
_cell.length_b   1.000
_cell.length_c   1.000
_cell.angle_alpha   90.00
_cell.angle_beta   90.00
_cell.angle_gamma   90.00
#
_symmetry.space_group_name_H-M   'P 1'
#
loop_
_entity.id
_entity.type
_entity.pdbx_description
1 polymer ?
#
loop_
_entity_poly.entity_id
_entity_poly.type
_entity_poly.pdbx_seq_one_letter_code
_entity_poly.pdbx_strand_id
1 'polypeptide(L)'
;NDDNLAKKIREMLWFGVTSTWSRAADNSGTRPGYAWDYQVDKLGYKYYMIDIVASLGLSQMKKLPMFLDTRRHIQKRYNEELHPIIERPPYSDTVQYYCARLPEKILDYAPDGSGYSFVGRDSLIDYLASKKIHTSVHFKPLHLYELLKDDSKKLPIAEKEWVKLVSLPCHNGMTDEDIDYVVYWVNKFIEEEYVK
;
A
#
# COMPACT_ATOMS: atom_id res chain seq x y z
N ASN A 1 1.77 23.90 -11.04
CA ASN A 1 2.71 23.50 -12.09
C ASN A 1 3.98 24.32 -11.95
N ASP A 2 5.14 23.64 -11.90
CA ASP A 2 6.46 24.27 -11.81
C ASP A 2 7.35 23.68 -12.91
N ASP A 3 7.59 24.47 -13.95
CA ASP A 3 8.35 24.02 -15.12
C ASP A 3 9.83 23.80 -14.80
N ASN A 4 10.39 24.55 -13.84
CA ASN A 4 11.78 24.36 -13.40
C ASN A 4 11.95 23.04 -12.65
N LEU A 5 10.98 22.68 -11.80
CA LEU A 5 10.97 21.39 -11.11
C LEU A 5 10.81 20.25 -12.13
N ALA A 6 9.89 20.38 -13.08
CA ALA A 6 9.68 19.40 -14.13
C ALA A 6 10.95 19.18 -14.98
N LYS A 7 11.65 20.26 -15.31
CA LYS A 7 12.95 20.18 -16.02
C LYS A 7 14.00 19.41 -15.20
N LYS A 8 14.17 19.77 -13.92
CA LYS A 8 15.12 19.09 -13.03
C LYS A 8 14.82 17.59 -12.91
N ILE A 9 13.54 17.22 -12.76
CA ILE A 9 13.14 15.80 -12.69
C ILE A 9 13.51 15.08 -13.98
N ARG A 10 13.22 15.63 -15.15
CA ARG A 10 13.56 15.01 -16.44
C ARG A 10 15.07 14.79 -16.60
N GLU A 11 15.89 15.77 -16.20
CA GLU A 11 17.34 15.65 -16.21
C GLU A 11 17.81 14.51 -15.29
N MET A 12 17.26 14.42 -14.08
CA MET A 12 17.62 13.39 -13.11
C MET A 12 17.16 11.98 -13.51
N LEU A 13 16.06 11.86 -14.25
CA LEU A 13 15.56 10.56 -14.72
C LEU A 13 16.47 9.91 -15.77
N TRP A 14 17.32 10.72 -16.43
CA TRP A 14 18.26 10.28 -17.45
C TRP A 14 19.68 10.71 -17.12
N PHE A 15 20.30 10.07 -16.15
CA PHE A 15 21.71 10.22 -15.75
C PHE A 15 22.16 11.65 -15.39
N GLY A 16 21.27 12.60 -15.18
CA GLY A 16 21.63 14.00 -14.91
C GLY A 16 22.04 14.78 -16.18
N VAL A 17 21.68 14.26 -17.35
CA VAL A 17 21.91 14.96 -18.62
C VAL A 17 21.07 16.22 -18.66
N THR A 18 21.74 17.37 -18.83
CA THR A 18 21.09 18.70 -18.81
C THR A 18 20.66 19.19 -20.18
N SER A 19 21.30 18.69 -21.24
CA SER A 19 20.83 18.90 -22.59
C SER A 19 19.86 17.78 -22.96
N THR A 20 18.68 18.13 -23.47
CA THR A 20 17.75 17.16 -24.02
C THR A 20 18.44 16.41 -25.15
N TRP A 21 18.50 15.08 -25.03
CA TRP A 21 18.92 14.24 -26.14
C TRP A 21 17.84 14.29 -27.21
N SER A 22 17.86 15.36 -28.00
CA SER A 22 17.03 15.51 -29.16
C SER A 22 17.79 14.93 -30.36
N ARG A 23 17.17 13.93 -30.95
CA ARG A 23 17.66 13.37 -32.20
C ARG A 23 17.76 14.48 -33.26
N ALA A 24 18.99 14.82 -33.65
CA ALA A 24 19.35 15.53 -34.88
C ALA A 24 18.87 16.97 -35.11
N ALA A 25 17.97 17.56 -34.33
CA ALA A 25 17.42 18.89 -34.62
C ALA A 25 17.67 19.93 -33.52
N ASP A 26 18.22 19.52 -32.39
CA ASP A 26 18.39 20.38 -31.22
C ASP A 26 19.88 20.70 -31.05
N ASN A 27 20.26 21.96 -31.25
CA ASN A 27 21.61 22.48 -31.06
C ASN A 27 21.95 22.64 -29.54
N SER A 28 21.43 21.80 -28.67
CA SER A 28 21.61 21.88 -27.22
C SER A 28 22.91 21.28 -26.71
N GLY A 29 23.68 20.60 -27.56
CA GLY A 29 25.03 20.11 -27.23
C GLY A 29 26.06 21.24 -27.15
N THR A 30 27.25 20.97 -26.59
CA THR A 30 28.37 21.92 -26.58
C THR A 30 28.90 22.22 -27.96
N ARG A 31 28.60 21.34 -28.95
CA ARG A 31 28.91 21.50 -30.36
C ARG A 31 27.62 21.36 -31.19
N PRO A 32 27.16 22.42 -31.85
CA PRO A 32 26.00 22.34 -32.73
C PRO A 32 26.14 21.24 -33.79
N GLY A 33 25.13 20.40 -33.95
CA GLY A 33 25.12 19.28 -34.90
C GLY A 33 25.67 17.96 -34.38
N TYR A 34 26.21 17.88 -33.16
CA TYR A 34 26.75 16.68 -32.57
C TYR A 34 25.89 16.22 -31.37
N ALA A 35 24.88 15.41 -31.62
CA ALA A 35 23.94 14.91 -30.61
C ALA A 35 24.59 14.03 -29.51
N TRP A 36 25.79 13.54 -29.75
CA TRP A 36 26.55 12.75 -28.76
C TRP A 36 27.32 13.60 -27.76
N ASP A 37 27.52 14.91 -28.02
CA ASP A 37 28.24 15.85 -27.16
C ASP A 37 27.28 16.55 -26.20
N TYR A 38 26.85 15.84 -25.14
CA TYR A 38 25.98 16.31 -24.11
C TYR A 38 26.71 16.48 -22.76
N GLN A 39 26.17 17.31 -21.88
CA GLN A 39 26.74 17.55 -20.56
C GLN A 39 25.94 16.81 -19.48
N VAL A 40 26.67 16.35 -18.46
CA VAL A 40 26.12 15.74 -17.24
C VAL A 40 26.54 16.62 -16.07
N ASP A 41 25.67 17.49 -15.60
CA ASP A 41 25.96 18.49 -14.56
C ASP A 41 25.45 18.09 -13.17
N LYS A 42 24.69 16.98 -13.09
CA LYS A 42 24.04 16.54 -11.86
C LYS A 42 24.14 15.03 -11.72
N LEU A 43 24.10 14.56 -10.48
CA LEU A 43 23.83 13.15 -10.23
C LEU A 43 22.41 12.82 -10.65
N GLY A 44 22.26 11.81 -11.49
CA GLY A 44 20.99 11.31 -11.97
C GLY A 44 20.93 9.79 -11.96
N TYR A 45 19.76 9.27 -12.29
CA TYR A 45 19.46 7.85 -12.28
C TYR A 45 18.93 7.38 -13.63
N LYS A 46 18.92 6.08 -13.86
CA LYS A 46 18.27 5.47 -15.02
C LYS A 46 16.83 5.08 -14.65
N TYR A 47 15.96 6.05 -14.49
CA TYR A 47 14.54 5.84 -14.13
C TYR A 47 13.58 6.15 -15.28
N TYR A 48 14.11 6.34 -16.46
CA TYR A 48 13.32 6.56 -17.65
C TYR A 48 12.44 5.34 -17.96
N MET A 49 11.15 5.58 -18.18
CA MET A 49 10.23 4.53 -18.60
C MET A 49 10.47 4.16 -20.06
N ILE A 50 10.78 2.91 -20.31
CA ILE A 50 10.96 2.40 -21.68
C ILE A 50 9.61 2.15 -22.35
N ASP A 51 9.56 2.17 -23.69
CA ASP A 51 8.32 2.10 -24.48
C ASP A 51 7.51 0.82 -24.22
N ILE A 52 8.17 -0.31 -23.97
CA ILE A 52 7.50 -1.58 -23.61
C ILE A 52 6.70 -1.41 -22.31
N VAL A 53 7.31 -0.84 -21.28
CA VAL A 53 6.64 -0.59 -19.99
C VAL A 53 5.54 0.45 -20.16
N ALA A 54 5.76 1.50 -20.94
CA ALA A 54 4.77 2.52 -21.26
C ALA A 54 3.55 1.92 -21.98
N SER A 55 3.76 1.01 -22.94
CA SER A 55 2.66 0.36 -23.67
C SER A 55 1.79 -0.53 -22.76
N LEU A 56 2.42 -1.26 -21.82
CA LEU A 56 1.70 -2.00 -20.79
C LEU A 56 0.90 -1.04 -19.87
N GLY A 57 1.53 0.07 -19.45
CA GLY A 57 0.87 1.10 -18.65
C GLY A 57 -0.37 1.67 -19.34
N LEU A 58 -0.27 2.02 -20.62
CA LEU A 58 -1.41 2.51 -21.41
C LEU A 58 -2.55 1.48 -21.48
N SER A 59 -2.22 0.19 -21.61
CA SER A 59 -3.21 -0.88 -21.59
C SER A 59 -3.90 -1.01 -20.24
N GLN A 60 -3.16 -0.86 -19.12
CA GLN A 60 -3.73 -0.90 -17.78
C GLN A 60 -4.59 0.34 -17.47
N MET A 61 -4.19 1.52 -17.93
CA MET A 61 -4.96 2.75 -17.76
C MET A 61 -6.37 2.66 -18.36
N LYS A 62 -6.55 1.95 -19.47
CA LYS A 62 -7.87 1.69 -20.06
C LYS A 62 -8.78 0.87 -19.16
N LYS A 63 -8.22 0.03 -18.30
CA LYS A 63 -8.95 -0.84 -17.35
C LYS A 63 -9.17 -0.17 -15.99
N LEU A 64 -8.52 0.96 -15.73
CA LEU A 64 -8.55 1.61 -14.41
C LEU A 64 -9.96 1.89 -13.89
N PRO A 65 -10.92 2.42 -14.69
CA PRO A 65 -12.28 2.63 -14.20
C PRO A 65 -12.92 1.36 -13.66
N MET A 66 -12.85 0.25 -14.41
CA MET A 66 -13.36 -1.04 -13.98
C MET A 66 -12.68 -1.54 -12.69
N PHE A 67 -11.38 -1.36 -12.56
CA PHE A 67 -10.64 -1.74 -11.34
C PHE A 67 -11.08 -0.92 -10.12
N LEU A 68 -11.33 0.36 -10.30
CA LEU A 68 -11.82 1.21 -9.22
C LEU A 68 -13.25 0.83 -8.82
N ASP A 69 -14.11 0.55 -9.77
CA ASP A 69 -15.50 0.15 -9.50
C ASP A 69 -15.57 -1.16 -8.72
N THR A 70 -14.78 -2.17 -9.11
CA THR A 70 -14.69 -3.42 -8.36
C THR A 70 -14.22 -3.18 -6.91
N ARG A 71 -13.19 -2.37 -6.70
CA ARG A 71 -12.67 -2.09 -5.36
C ARG A 71 -13.64 -1.27 -4.51
N ARG A 72 -14.37 -0.33 -5.10
CA ARG A 72 -15.45 0.41 -4.42
C ARG A 72 -16.58 -0.52 -4.00
N HIS A 73 -16.94 -1.48 -4.87
CA HIS A 73 -17.92 -2.51 -4.52
C HIS A 73 -17.48 -3.34 -3.31
N ILE A 74 -16.24 -3.85 -3.30
CA ILE A 74 -15.67 -4.58 -2.16
C ILE A 74 -15.71 -3.71 -0.89
N GLN A 75 -15.25 -2.44 -0.98
CA GLN A 75 -15.26 -1.52 0.16
C GLN A 75 -16.68 -1.33 0.71
N LYS A 76 -17.65 -1.14 -0.17
CA LYS A 76 -19.06 -0.99 0.22
C LYS A 76 -19.55 -2.22 0.97
N ARG A 77 -19.34 -3.43 0.41
CA ARG A 77 -19.73 -4.70 1.01
C ARG A 77 -19.11 -4.85 2.41
N TYR A 78 -17.81 -4.66 2.55
CA TYR A 78 -17.15 -4.72 3.86
C TYR A 78 -17.67 -3.68 4.84
N ASN A 79 -17.96 -2.46 4.39
CA ASN A 79 -18.51 -1.43 5.27
C ASN A 79 -19.91 -1.77 5.78
N GLU A 80 -20.73 -2.45 4.98
CA GLU A 80 -22.10 -2.80 5.31
C GLU A 80 -22.20 -4.11 6.11
N GLU A 81 -21.33 -5.08 5.85
CA GLU A 81 -21.52 -6.47 6.27
C GLU A 81 -20.55 -6.94 7.36
N LEU A 82 -19.41 -6.28 7.56
CA LEU A 82 -18.52 -6.64 8.68
C LEU A 82 -19.17 -6.29 10.03
N HIS A 83 -18.82 -7.06 11.05
CA HIS A 83 -19.31 -6.86 12.41
C HIS A 83 -19.00 -5.43 12.93
N PRO A 84 -19.93 -4.75 13.62
CA PRO A 84 -19.78 -3.35 14.06
C PRO A 84 -18.56 -3.06 14.94
N ILE A 85 -18.02 -4.04 15.63
CA ILE A 85 -16.82 -3.89 16.46
C ILE A 85 -15.57 -3.55 15.64
N ILE A 86 -15.57 -3.94 14.36
CA ILE A 86 -14.48 -3.63 13.42
C ILE A 86 -14.63 -2.18 12.98
N GLU A 87 -13.64 -1.37 13.26
CA GLU A 87 -13.60 0.02 12.81
C GLU A 87 -13.19 0.09 11.35
N ARG A 88 -14.04 0.72 10.53
CA ARG A 88 -13.86 0.82 9.08
C ARG A 88 -12.85 1.90 8.73
N PRO A 89 -12.07 1.71 7.65
CA PRO A 89 -11.28 2.81 7.10
C PRO A 89 -12.22 3.93 6.59
N PRO A 90 -11.73 5.18 6.52
CA PRO A 90 -12.46 6.24 5.83
C PRO A 90 -12.79 5.83 4.39
N TYR A 91 -13.94 6.27 3.90
CA TYR A 91 -14.29 6.04 2.50
C TYR A 91 -13.26 6.66 1.55
N SER A 92 -12.93 5.94 0.50
CA SER A 92 -12.02 6.41 -0.57
C SER A 92 -12.54 5.98 -1.94
N ASP A 93 -12.55 6.90 -2.89
CA ASP A 93 -12.85 6.61 -4.29
C ASP A 93 -11.77 5.78 -4.99
N THR A 94 -10.56 5.74 -4.42
CA THR A 94 -9.38 5.08 -4.98
C THR A 94 -8.81 4.03 -4.03
N VAL A 95 -9.67 3.13 -3.56
CA VAL A 95 -9.28 2.09 -2.59
C VAL A 95 -8.19 1.19 -3.17
N GLN A 96 -7.04 1.19 -2.53
CA GLN A 96 -5.97 0.24 -2.81
C GLN A 96 -5.93 -0.89 -1.77
N TYR A 97 -6.07 -0.55 -0.49
CA TYR A 97 -6.11 -1.47 0.63
C TYR A 97 -7.34 -1.20 1.48
N TYR A 98 -8.02 -2.24 1.92
CA TYR A 98 -9.05 -2.12 2.94
C TYR A 98 -8.42 -2.40 4.31
N CYS A 99 -7.95 -1.35 4.96
CA CYS A 99 -7.29 -1.42 6.27
C CYS A 99 -8.32 -1.23 7.38
N ALA A 100 -8.85 -2.31 7.89
CA ALA A 100 -9.73 -2.29 9.05
C ALA A 100 -8.94 -2.21 10.37
N ARG A 101 -9.58 -1.78 11.44
CA ARG A 101 -9.01 -1.74 12.79
C ARG A 101 -9.79 -2.65 13.71
N LEU A 102 -9.08 -3.53 14.39
CA LEU A 102 -9.63 -4.44 15.37
C LEU A 102 -9.24 -3.97 16.77
N PRO A 103 -10.18 -3.74 17.71
CA PRO A 103 -9.81 -3.42 19.08
C PRO A 103 -9.10 -4.63 19.72
N GLU A 104 -8.09 -4.37 20.53
CA GLU A 104 -7.49 -5.40 21.36
C GLU A 104 -8.45 -5.81 22.48
N LYS A 105 -8.60 -7.10 22.68
CA LYS A 105 -9.27 -7.68 23.83
C LYS A 105 -8.23 -8.38 24.68
N ILE A 106 -8.05 -7.89 25.90
CA ILE A 106 -7.22 -8.55 26.89
C ILE A 106 -8.01 -9.75 27.42
N LEU A 107 -7.47 -10.94 27.24
CA LEU A 107 -7.93 -12.14 27.91
C LEU A 107 -7.24 -12.25 29.26
N ASP A 108 -7.72 -13.15 30.13
CA ASP A 108 -7.13 -13.40 31.41
C ASP A 108 -5.67 -13.83 31.33
N TYR A 109 -4.98 -13.83 32.47
CA TYR A 109 -3.61 -14.25 32.61
C TYR A 109 -3.37 -15.60 31.93
N ALA A 110 -2.41 -15.66 31.02
CA ALA A 110 -2.14 -16.89 30.28
C ALA A 110 -1.85 -18.07 31.23
N PRO A 111 -2.49 -19.24 31.05
CA PRO A 111 -2.34 -20.38 31.97
C PRO A 111 -0.90 -20.90 32.09
N ASP A 112 -0.05 -20.62 31.10
CA ASP A 112 1.36 -21.01 31.04
C ASP A 112 2.31 -20.05 31.77
N GLY A 113 1.78 -18.98 32.37
CA GLY A 113 2.59 -17.99 33.09
C GLY A 113 3.33 -17.00 32.20
N SER A 114 3.10 -16.99 30.87
CA SER A 114 3.78 -16.11 29.91
C SER A 114 3.33 -14.64 29.97
N GLY A 115 2.31 -14.33 30.78
CA GLY A 115 1.73 -13.01 30.91
C GLY A 115 0.26 -12.95 30.44
N TYR A 116 -0.22 -11.79 30.05
CA TYR A 116 -1.58 -11.65 29.54
C TYR A 116 -1.72 -12.20 28.14
N SER A 117 -2.77 -12.97 27.89
CA SER A 117 -3.18 -13.37 26.56
C SER A 117 -4.02 -12.27 25.94
N PHE A 118 -3.80 -11.99 24.67
CA PHE A 118 -4.54 -10.97 23.93
C PHE A 118 -5.23 -11.63 22.73
N VAL A 119 -6.48 -11.29 22.52
CA VAL A 119 -7.14 -11.48 21.23
C VAL A 119 -7.14 -10.13 20.51
N GLY A 120 -6.62 -10.14 19.32
CA GLY A 120 -6.49 -8.92 18.53
C GLY A 120 -6.19 -9.22 17.07
N ARG A 121 -5.56 -8.28 16.41
CA ARG A 121 -5.22 -8.37 14.98
C ARG A 121 -4.46 -9.65 14.62
N ASP A 122 -3.44 -10.03 15.38
CA ASP A 122 -2.59 -11.18 15.03
C ASP A 122 -3.37 -12.49 15.15
N SER A 123 -4.23 -12.63 16.18
CA SER A 123 -5.13 -13.79 16.32
C SER A 123 -6.11 -13.89 15.14
N LEU A 124 -6.65 -12.75 14.67
CA LEU A 124 -7.49 -12.73 13.48
C LEU A 124 -6.72 -13.14 12.23
N ILE A 125 -5.49 -12.66 12.07
CA ILE A 125 -4.62 -13.03 10.92
C ILE A 125 -4.40 -14.54 10.87
N ASP A 126 -4.03 -15.14 12.00
CA ASP A 126 -3.77 -16.58 12.11
C ASP A 126 -5.06 -17.39 11.86
N TYR A 127 -6.18 -16.95 12.42
CA TYR A 127 -7.48 -17.58 12.18
C TYR A 127 -7.86 -17.56 10.71
N LEU A 128 -7.77 -16.40 10.05
CA LEU A 128 -8.08 -16.24 8.63
C LEU A 128 -7.11 -17.03 7.75
N ALA A 129 -5.82 -17.10 8.10
CA ALA A 129 -4.84 -17.93 7.39
C ALA A 129 -5.23 -19.41 7.45
N SER A 130 -5.75 -19.91 8.58
CA SER A 130 -6.28 -21.28 8.69
C SER A 130 -7.46 -21.57 7.75
N LYS A 131 -8.16 -20.51 7.33
CA LYS A 131 -9.28 -20.55 6.34
C LYS A 131 -8.80 -20.22 4.93
N LYS A 132 -7.48 -20.16 4.68
CA LYS A 132 -6.87 -19.80 3.39
C LYS A 132 -7.19 -18.36 2.94
N ILE A 133 -7.52 -17.48 3.85
CA ILE A 133 -7.71 -16.06 3.61
C ILE A 133 -6.40 -15.36 3.98
N HIS A 134 -5.71 -14.80 2.99
CA HIS A 134 -4.47 -14.07 3.19
C HIS A 134 -4.74 -12.61 3.51
N THR A 135 -4.22 -12.14 4.63
CA THR A 135 -4.32 -10.76 5.08
C THR A 135 -2.94 -10.12 5.12
N SER A 136 -2.89 -8.82 5.34
CA SER A 136 -1.64 -8.08 5.46
C SER A 136 -1.75 -6.97 6.50
N VAL A 137 -0.66 -6.25 6.73
CA VAL A 137 -0.63 -5.07 7.61
C VAL A 137 0.08 -3.93 6.88
N HIS A 138 -0.60 -2.82 6.64
CA HIS A 138 -0.06 -1.65 5.96
C HIS A 138 -0.06 -0.43 6.89
N PHE A 139 1.09 -0.09 7.53
CA PHE A 139 2.38 -0.79 7.55
C PHE A 139 2.97 -0.77 8.96
N LYS A 140 4.00 -1.60 9.21
CA LYS A 140 4.81 -1.47 10.43
C LYS A 140 5.46 -0.08 10.46
N PRO A 141 5.41 0.66 11.58
CA PRO A 141 6.04 1.97 11.69
C PRO A 141 7.54 1.93 11.38
N LEU A 142 8.03 2.91 10.62
CA LEU A 142 9.41 2.90 10.11
C LEU A 142 10.47 2.85 11.22
N HIS A 143 10.23 3.55 12.34
CA HIS A 143 11.15 3.58 13.49
C HIS A 143 11.29 2.22 14.22
N LEU A 144 10.46 1.22 13.88
CA LEU A 144 10.56 -0.14 14.41
C LEU A 144 11.38 -1.09 13.52
N TYR A 145 11.88 -0.63 12.38
CA TYR A 145 12.80 -1.41 11.55
C TYR A 145 14.24 -1.17 12.00
N GLU A 146 15.03 -2.23 12.08
CA GLU A 146 16.39 -2.16 12.61
C GLU A 146 17.27 -1.11 11.93
N LEU A 147 17.18 -1.00 10.60
CA LEU A 147 17.92 0.00 9.82
C LEU A 147 17.52 1.45 10.12
N LEU A 148 16.27 1.67 10.53
CA LEU A 148 15.69 3.00 10.74
C LEU A 148 15.40 3.29 12.23
N LYS A 149 15.81 2.36 13.09
CA LYS A 149 15.58 2.44 14.52
C LYS A 149 16.28 3.67 15.09
N ASP A 150 15.52 4.43 15.86
CA ASP A 150 16.01 5.59 16.60
C ASP A 150 15.40 5.54 18.01
N ASP A 151 16.16 5.01 18.93
CA ASP A 151 15.71 4.82 20.33
C ASP A 151 15.36 6.12 21.03
N SER A 152 15.77 7.28 20.50
CA SER A 152 15.37 8.59 20.99
C SER A 152 13.95 8.99 20.58
N LYS A 153 13.38 8.34 19.56
CA LYS A 153 12.05 8.65 19.02
C LYS A 153 11.04 7.62 19.48
N LYS A 154 10.10 8.07 20.28
CA LYS A 154 8.92 7.30 20.69
C LYS A 154 7.71 7.83 19.94
N LEU A 155 7.01 6.98 19.20
CA LEU A 155 5.80 7.31 18.45
C LEU A 155 4.62 6.48 18.96
N PRO A 156 4.19 6.66 20.21
CA PRO A 156 3.26 5.76 20.88
C PRO A 156 1.90 5.69 20.19
N ILE A 157 1.45 6.74 19.53
CA ILE A 157 0.19 6.74 18.78
C ILE A 157 0.31 5.85 17.56
N ALA A 158 1.39 5.97 16.78
CA ALA A 158 1.62 5.13 15.61
C ALA A 158 1.74 3.66 15.96
N GLU A 159 2.45 3.34 17.05
CA GLU A 159 2.62 1.98 17.56
C GLU A 159 1.29 1.41 18.04
N LYS A 160 0.53 2.17 18.84
CA LYS A 160 -0.80 1.76 19.33
C LYS A 160 -1.81 1.51 18.21
N GLU A 161 -1.77 2.33 17.16
CA GLU A 161 -2.68 2.14 16.03
C GLU A 161 -2.22 0.99 15.11
N TRP A 162 -0.92 0.83 14.90
CA TRP A 162 -0.40 -0.26 14.07
C TRP A 162 -0.80 -1.65 14.55
N VAL A 163 -0.78 -1.91 15.85
CA VAL A 163 -1.15 -3.23 16.39
C VAL A 163 -2.60 -3.61 16.17
N LYS A 164 -3.44 -2.66 15.80
CA LYS A 164 -4.87 -2.87 15.50
C LYS A 164 -5.16 -3.07 14.01
N LEU A 165 -4.23 -2.66 13.13
CA LEU A 165 -4.47 -2.62 11.70
C LEU A 165 -4.43 -4.01 11.08
N VAL A 166 -5.43 -4.37 10.32
CA VAL A 166 -5.47 -5.54 9.45
C VAL A 166 -5.97 -5.14 8.06
N SER A 167 -5.28 -5.58 7.03
CA SER A 167 -5.71 -5.35 5.65
C SER A 167 -6.37 -6.61 5.11
N LEU A 168 -7.66 -6.52 4.87
CA LEU A 168 -8.45 -7.58 4.27
C LEU A 168 -8.21 -7.63 2.75
N PRO A 169 -8.43 -8.79 2.10
CA PRO A 169 -8.33 -8.91 0.66
C PRO A 169 -9.17 -7.86 -0.07
N CYS A 170 -8.55 -7.13 -0.99
CA CYS A 170 -9.22 -6.11 -1.80
C CYS A 170 -8.52 -5.99 -3.15
N HIS A 171 -8.91 -6.83 -4.12
CA HIS A 171 -8.30 -6.85 -5.45
C HIS A 171 -9.33 -7.16 -6.53
N ASN A 172 -8.97 -6.83 -7.77
CA ASN A 172 -9.90 -6.87 -8.91
C ASN A 172 -10.33 -8.28 -9.35
N GLY A 173 -9.73 -9.33 -8.81
CA GLY A 173 -10.09 -10.71 -9.10
C GLY A 173 -11.03 -11.35 -8.08
N MET A 174 -11.55 -10.59 -7.10
CA MET A 174 -12.52 -11.10 -6.14
C MET A 174 -13.91 -11.13 -6.76
N THR A 175 -14.61 -12.24 -6.53
CA THR A 175 -16.05 -12.41 -6.81
C THR A 175 -16.87 -12.03 -5.58
N ASP A 176 -18.19 -11.96 -5.72
CA ASP A 176 -19.08 -11.74 -4.59
C ASP A 176 -19.02 -12.91 -3.59
N GLU A 177 -18.83 -14.13 -4.06
CA GLU A 177 -18.65 -15.32 -3.22
C GLU A 177 -17.35 -15.25 -2.40
N ASP A 178 -16.27 -14.68 -2.97
CA ASP A 178 -15.03 -14.44 -2.24
C ASP A 178 -15.24 -13.40 -1.13
N ILE A 179 -16.01 -12.35 -1.41
CA ILE A 179 -16.35 -11.31 -0.42
C ILE A 179 -17.19 -11.92 0.71
N ASP A 180 -18.22 -12.68 0.36
CA ASP A 180 -19.07 -13.40 1.32
C ASP A 180 -18.24 -14.31 2.23
N TYR A 181 -17.29 -15.04 1.65
CA TYR A 181 -16.40 -15.92 2.38
C TYR A 181 -15.52 -15.18 3.38
N VAL A 182 -14.94 -14.06 2.99
CA VAL A 182 -14.13 -13.22 3.88
C VAL A 182 -15.00 -12.64 5.00
N VAL A 183 -16.16 -12.06 4.67
CA VAL A 183 -17.09 -11.46 5.64
C VAL A 183 -17.55 -12.50 6.65
N TYR A 184 -17.94 -13.69 6.18
CA TYR A 184 -18.39 -14.78 7.05
C TYR A 184 -17.32 -15.15 8.08
N TRP A 185 -16.07 -15.40 7.67
CA TRP A 185 -15.03 -15.85 8.58
C TRP A 185 -14.54 -14.75 9.51
N VAL A 186 -14.51 -13.51 9.05
CA VAL A 186 -14.18 -12.36 9.91
C VAL A 186 -15.25 -12.19 11.00
N ASN A 187 -16.53 -12.18 10.62
CA ASN A 187 -17.62 -12.02 11.58
C ASN A 187 -17.68 -13.19 12.57
N LYS A 188 -17.49 -14.41 12.09
CA LYS A 188 -17.46 -15.59 12.95
C LYS A 188 -16.33 -15.53 13.99
N PHE A 189 -15.12 -15.10 13.62
CA PHE A 189 -14.05 -14.85 14.58
C PHE A 189 -14.47 -13.84 15.65
N ILE A 190 -15.10 -12.75 15.24
CA ILE A 190 -15.56 -11.73 16.18
C ILE A 190 -16.62 -12.28 17.12
N GLU A 191 -17.58 -13.04 16.63
CA GLU A 191 -18.64 -13.67 17.45
C GLU A 191 -18.03 -14.66 18.46
N GLU A 192 -17.04 -15.44 18.03
CA GLU A 192 -16.40 -16.43 18.88
C GLU A 192 -15.49 -15.82 19.97
N GLU A 193 -14.80 -14.73 19.67
CA GLU A 193 -13.75 -14.19 20.52
C GLU A 193 -14.12 -12.90 21.26
N TYR A 194 -15.08 -12.11 20.74
CA TYR A 194 -15.42 -10.80 21.31
C TYR A 194 -16.81 -10.69 21.90
N VAL A 195 -17.75 -11.52 21.45
CA VAL A 195 -19.18 -11.40 21.84
C VAL A 195 -19.59 -12.40 22.92
N LYS A 196 -18.78 -13.42 23.17
CA LYS A 196 -19.03 -14.42 24.25
C LYS A 196 -18.80 -13.87 25.62
#